data_d387fe2ed6ad95374d8ce61f066334b6
#
_entry.id   d387fe2ed6ad95374d8ce61f066334b6
#
_cell.length_a   1.000
_cell.length_b   1.000
_cell.length_c   1.000
_cell.angle_alpha   90.00
_cell.angle_beta   90.00
_cell.angle_gamma   90.00
#
_symmetry.space_group_name_H-M   'P 1'
#
loop_
_entity.id
_entity.type
_entity.pdbx_description
1 polymer ?
#
loop_
_entity_poly.entity_id
_entity_poly.type
_entity_poly.pdbx_seq_one_letter_code
_entity_poly.pdbx_strand_id
1 'polypeptide(L)'
;MEWSVDQYREGMKSSRAQQQFSNDIQALEWADTCVLVLPCGRSAHTEAGWLAGKGKRTVVYIPEMQEAELMYMLFDLVTDNLDEVVSFLK
;
A
#
# COMPACT_ATOMS: atom_id res chain seq x y z
N MET A 1 -0.53 -17.94 -16.62
CA MET A 1 0.69 -17.75 -17.42
C MET A 1 1.62 -16.76 -16.72
N GLU A 2 2.84 -17.17 -16.57
CA GLU A 2 3.84 -16.29 -15.94
C GLU A 2 4.61 -15.54 -17.01
N TRP A 3 4.82 -14.26 -16.80
CA TRP A 3 5.66 -13.45 -17.66
C TRP A 3 7.14 -13.68 -17.32
N SER A 4 7.97 -13.58 -18.33
CA SER A 4 9.41 -13.46 -18.11
C SER A 4 9.71 -12.06 -17.60
N VAL A 5 10.91 -11.87 -17.04
CA VAL A 5 11.35 -10.54 -16.60
C VAL A 5 11.37 -9.55 -17.78
N ASP A 6 11.78 -10.03 -18.96
CA ASP A 6 11.81 -9.17 -20.16
C ASP A 6 10.39 -8.72 -20.56
N GLN A 7 9.41 -9.61 -20.45
CA GLN A 7 8.01 -9.24 -20.72
C GLN A 7 7.51 -8.19 -19.73
N TYR A 8 7.86 -8.31 -18.45
CA TYR A 8 7.54 -7.29 -17.46
C TYR A 8 8.16 -5.95 -17.82
N ARG A 9 9.45 -5.95 -18.16
CA ARG A 9 10.15 -4.72 -18.52
C ARG A 9 9.52 -4.03 -19.73
N GLU A 10 9.18 -4.79 -20.75
CA GLU A 10 8.54 -4.25 -21.94
C GLU A 10 7.14 -3.72 -21.65
N GLY A 11 6.36 -4.46 -20.84
CA GLY A 11 5.02 -4.02 -20.44
C GLY A 11 5.06 -2.71 -19.68
N MET A 12 6.04 -2.51 -18.81
CA MET A 12 6.17 -1.28 -18.04
C MET A 12 6.57 -0.08 -18.88
N LYS A 13 7.11 -0.29 -20.09
CA LYS A 13 7.49 0.78 -21.01
C LYS A 13 6.32 1.28 -21.83
N SER A 14 5.19 0.57 -21.87
CA SER A 14 4.04 0.99 -22.67
C SER A 14 3.50 2.33 -22.16
N SER A 15 2.93 3.13 -23.05
CA SER A 15 2.36 4.41 -22.66
C SER A 15 1.19 4.25 -21.69
N ARG A 16 0.42 3.16 -21.83
CA ARG A 16 -0.68 2.86 -20.90
C ARG A 16 -0.17 2.59 -19.50
N ALA A 17 0.88 1.76 -19.36
CA ALA A 17 1.46 1.46 -18.06
C ALA A 17 2.08 2.70 -17.43
N GLN A 18 2.77 3.52 -18.19
CA GLN A 18 3.37 4.76 -17.71
C GLN A 18 2.31 5.75 -17.24
N GLN A 19 1.20 5.87 -17.98
CA GLN A 19 0.10 6.75 -17.59
C GLN A 19 -0.57 6.26 -16.32
N GLN A 20 -0.80 4.95 -16.19
CA GLN A 20 -1.40 4.36 -14.99
C GLN A 20 -0.51 4.59 -13.78
N PHE A 21 0.79 4.34 -13.91
CA PHE A 21 1.75 4.56 -12.84
C PHE A 21 1.76 6.04 -12.41
N SER A 22 1.78 6.96 -13.37
CA SER A 22 1.76 8.39 -13.07
C SER A 22 0.49 8.79 -12.32
N ASN A 23 -0.67 8.27 -12.72
CA ASN A 23 -1.93 8.55 -12.03
C ASN A 23 -1.89 8.03 -10.59
N ASP A 24 -1.37 6.82 -10.39
CA ASP A 24 -1.29 6.21 -9.07
C ASP A 24 -0.36 7.00 -8.14
N ILE A 25 0.80 7.40 -8.65
CA ILE A 25 1.76 8.20 -7.87
C ILE A 25 1.17 9.57 -7.49
N GLN A 26 0.47 10.23 -8.41
CA GLN A 26 -0.18 11.50 -8.12
C GLN A 26 -1.21 11.36 -6.99
N ALA A 27 -2.00 10.29 -7.02
CA ALA A 27 -2.99 10.03 -5.98
C ALA A 27 -2.31 9.79 -4.63
N LEU A 28 -1.20 9.04 -4.61
CA LEU A 28 -0.44 8.77 -3.39
C LEU A 28 0.18 10.05 -2.83
N GLU A 29 0.72 10.90 -3.69
CA GLU A 29 1.29 12.19 -3.26
C GLU A 29 0.23 13.08 -2.63
N TRP A 30 -0.98 13.04 -3.16
CA TRP A 30 -2.11 13.82 -2.64
C TRP A 30 -2.62 13.30 -1.30
N ALA A 31 -2.54 11.98 -1.06
CA ALA A 31 -3.10 11.38 0.14
C ALA A 31 -2.36 11.83 1.41
N ASP A 32 -3.11 12.03 2.48
CA ASP A 32 -2.56 12.37 3.81
C ASP A 32 -2.41 11.14 4.68
N THR A 33 -3.24 10.14 4.47
CA THR A 33 -3.37 8.98 5.34
C THR A 33 -3.62 7.73 4.50
N CYS A 34 -3.07 6.62 4.96
CA CYS A 34 -3.27 5.31 4.34
C CYS A 34 -3.83 4.35 5.37
N VAL A 35 -4.87 3.63 4.99
CA VAL A 35 -5.38 2.51 5.78
C VAL A 35 -5.21 1.26 4.93
N LEU A 36 -4.29 0.40 5.32
CA LEU A 36 -4.05 -0.87 4.65
C LEU A 36 -4.92 -1.93 5.30
N VAL A 37 -5.90 -2.44 4.56
CA VAL A 37 -6.84 -3.44 5.05
C VAL A 37 -6.42 -4.81 4.55
N LEU A 38 -6.10 -5.71 5.46
CA LEU A 38 -5.69 -7.07 5.10
C LEU A 38 -6.89 -8.01 4.97
N PRO A 39 -6.86 -9.01 4.09
CA PRO A 39 -5.74 -9.32 3.18
C PRO A 39 -5.73 -8.40 1.97
N CYS A 40 -4.54 -8.11 1.46
CA CYS A 40 -4.39 -7.30 0.26
C CYS A 40 -3.15 -7.72 -0.52
N GLY A 41 -3.08 -7.27 -1.76
CA GLY A 41 -2.03 -7.68 -2.68
C GLY A 41 -0.73 -6.90 -2.56
N ARG A 42 0.17 -7.20 -3.49
CA ARG A 42 1.52 -6.61 -3.51
C ARG A 42 1.50 -5.11 -3.78
N SER A 43 0.63 -4.65 -4.68
CA SER A 43 0.54 -3.23 -5.01
C SER A 43 0.14 -2.40 -3.79
N ALA A 44 -0.87 -2.86 -3.06
CA ALA A 44 -1.33 -2.16 -1.85
C ALA A 44 -0.22 -2.08 -0.80
N HIS A 45 0.52 -3.17 -0.58
CA HIS A 45 1.65 -3.18 0.34
C HIS A 45 2.75 -2.21 -0.10
N THR A 46 3.07 -2.19 -1.40
CA THR A 46 4.09 -1.31 -1.94
C THR A 46 3.71 0.16 -1.77
N GLU A 47 2.45 0.48 -2.05
CA GLU A 47 1.94 1.84 -1.91
C GLU A 47 1.92 2.29 -0.45
N ALA A 48 1.48 1.42 0.46
CA ALA A 48 1.47 1.73 1.88
C ALA A 48 2.88 1.96 2.43
N GLY A 49 3.84 1.14 2.00
CA GLY A 49 5.24 1.31 2.38
C GLY A 49 5.81 2.63 1.89
N TRP A 50 5.46 3.03 0.66
CA TRP A 50 5.89 4.31 0.10
C TRP A 50 5.34 5.47 0.93
N LEU A 51 4.05 5.40 1.29
CA LEU A 51 3.41 6.43 2.11
C LEU A 51 4.05 6.53 3.49
N ALA A 52 4.35 5.39 4.12
CA ALA A 52 5.04 5.37 5.40
C ALA A 52 6.41 6.03 5.29
N GLY A 53 7.14 5.73 4.22
CA GLY A 53 8.46 6.33 3.96
C GLY A 53 8.40 7.83 3.73
N LYS A 54 7.27 8.34 3.26
CA LYS A 54 7.04 9.79 3.07
C LYS A 54 6.55 10.48 4.34
N GLY A 55 6.43 9.76 5.44
CA GLY A 55 5.98 10.33 6.70
C GLY A 55 4.48 10.56 6.78
N LYS A 56 3.72 9.94 5.90
CA LYS A 56 2.25 10.02 5.94
C LYS A 56 1.72 9.17 7.08
N ARG A 57 0.52 9.49 7.55
CA ARG A 57 -0.15 8.68 8.59
C ARG A 57 -0.55 7.34 7.99
N THR A 58 -0.16 6.25 8.62
CA THR A 58 -0.39 4.91 8.09
C THR A 58 -0.91 3.96 9.16
N VAL A 59 -1.93 3.19 8.79
CA VAL A 59 -2.57 2.20 9.65
C VAL A 59 -2.64 0.88 8.90
N VAL A 60 -2.36 -0.22 9.59
CA VAL A 60 -2.64 -1.57 9.09
C VAL A 60 -3.80 -2.13 9.91
N TYR A 61 -4.90 -2.43 9.25
CA TYR A 61 -6.06 -3.05 9.89
C TYR A 61 -6.09 -4.53 9.52
N ILE A 62 -6.10 -5.39 10.54
CA ILE A 62 -6.04 -6.85 10.39
C ILE A 62 -7.33 -7.44 10.94
N PRO A 63 -8.42 -7.51 10.13
CA PRO A 63 -9.70 -8.04 10.62
C PRO A 63 -9.67 -9.53 10.96
N GLU A 64 -8.78 -10.27 10.30
CA GLU A 64 -8.57 -11.69 10.55
C GLU A 64 -7.08 -11.96 10.67
N MET A 65 -6.71 -12.89 11.55
CA MET A 65 -5.31 -13.20 11.78
C MET A 65 -4.59 -13.58 10.50
N GLN A 66 -3.48 -12.92 10.25
CA GLN A 66 -2.61 -13.14 9.10
C GLN A 66 -1.24 -13.57 9.60
N GLU A 67 -0.41 -14.07 8.68
CA GLU A 67 0.99 -14.32 8.99
C GLU A 67 1.67 -13.01 9.37
N ALA A 68 2.50 -13.05 10.40
CA ALA A 68 3.16 -11.86 10.91
C ALA A 68 4.12 -11.27 9.88
N GLU A 69 4.13 -9.95 9.77
CA GLU A 69 5.03 -9.21 8.89
C GLU A 69 5.72 -8.10 9.68
N LEU A 70 7.02 -8.25 9.87
CA LEU A 70 7.79 -7.29 10.68
C LEU A 70 7.81 -5.88 10.07
N MET A 71 7.69 -5.77 8.76
CA MET A 71 7.74 -4.46 8.11
C MET A 71 6.53 -3.59 8.45
N TYR A 72 5.49 -4.14 9.06
CA TYR A 72 4.39 -3.33 9.58
C TYR A 72 4.83 -2.40 10.72
N MET A 73 6.02 -2.63 11.27
CA MET A 73 6.60 -1.70 12.26
C MET A 73 6.88 -0.31 11.68
N LEU A 74 6.89 -0.18 10.35
CA LEU A 74 7.01 1.12 9.69
C LEU A 74 5.75 1.99 9.85
N PHE A 75 4.62 1.37 10.17
CA PHE A 75 3.33 2.04 10.20
C PHE A 75 3.04 2.58 11.60
N ASP A 76 2.19 3.61 11.65
CA ASP A 76 1.87 4.26 12.92
C ASP A 76 0.98 3.43 13.82
N LEU A 77 0.11 2.60 13.23
CA LEU A 77 -0.82 1.77 14.00
C LEU A 77 -1.01 0.44 13.31
N VAL A 78 -0.92 -0.64 14.06
CA VAL A 78 -1.26 -1.99 13.60
C VAL A 78 -2.33 -2.50 14.56
N THR A 79 -3.51 -2.81 14.05
CA THR A 79 -4.63 -3.16 14.91
C THR A 79 -5.62 -4.10 14.25
N ASP A 80 -6.31 -4.89 15.06
CA ASP A 80 -7.46 -5.69 14.64
C ASP A 80 -8.79 -5.06 15.06
N ASN A 81 -8.74 -3.87 15.66
CA ASN A 81 -9.90 -3.18 16.21
C ASN A 81 -10.28 -1.98 15.35
N LEU A 82 -11.43 -2.07 14.69
CA LEU A 82 -11.89 -1.02 13.80
C LEU A 82 -12.10 0.31 14.52
N ASP A 83 -12.52 0.26 15.79
CA ASP A 83 -12.72 1.48 16.58
C ASP A 83 -11.40 2.23 16.78
N GLU A 84 -10.29 1.50 16.92
CA GLU A 84 -8.97 2.13 17.00
C GLU A 84 -8.61 2.83 15.69
N VAL A 85 -8.95 2.23 14.56
CA VAL A 85 -8.72 2.84 13.26
C VAL A 85 -9.49 4.15 13.17
N VAL A 86 -10.76 4.13 13.52
CA VAL A 86 -11.62 5.31 13.47
C VAL A 86 -11.09 6.42 14.37
N SER A 87 -10.69 6.08 15.59
CA SER A 87 -10.12 7.04 16.53
C SER A 87 -8.83 7.66 16.00
N PHE A 88 -7.98 6.85 15.38
CA PHE A 88 -6.73 7.32 14.80
C PHE A 88 -6.95 8.32 13.66
N LEU A 89 -8.01 8.13 12.87
CA LEU A 89 -8.30 8.97 11.71
C LEU A 89 -8.93 10.32 12.07
N LYS A 90 -9.41 10.47 13.28
CA LYS A 90 -10.06 11.73 13.74
C LYS A 90 -9.07 12.85 14.06
#